data_185c2d09c656c8de37ea60baa2692ae7
#
_entry.id   185c2d09c656c8de37ea60baa2692ae7
#
_cell.length_a   1.000
_cell.length_b   1.000
_cell.length_c   1.000
_cell.angle_alpha   90.00
_cell.angle_beta   90.00
_cell.angle_gamma   90.00
#
_symmetry.space_group_name_H-M   'P 1'
#
loop_
_entity.id
_entity.type
_entity.pdbx_description
1 polymer ?
#
loop_
_entity_poly.entity_id
_entity_poly.type
_entity_poly.pdbx_seq_one_letter_code
_entity_poly.pdbx_strand_id
1 'polypeptide(L)'
;MTSQDLYRIRDFVPDFDTIAAEFTERSRQLSARSKLMADIRYGARDREVLDVILPDNVKAGAPLHVFVHGGYWRSGEKENYRLVAAPVLEAGGIAAIVEYDLMPGQRLHVLVNQVRRSVLWLQKHAIDFGADPHKMTVSGHSAGAHLASFLAAIAPGETERPDLPVLQEMLLVSGIYDLSEIPDSFLRDEARMTPAEAAAWSPLTANQLPSPRRIIAFGAEETSPFREQALALSKKLSIDDRAVKLMSAPCLNHMSVVLDLANPFGRLGGLVVEMISRG
;
A
#
# COMPACT_ATOMS: atom_id res chain seq x y z
N MET A 1 33.02 0.42 -13.88
CA MET A 1 32.25 0.85 -12.70
C MET A 1 30.90 0.15 -12.82
N THR A 2 30.58 -0.78 -11.93
CA THR A 2 29.22 -1.35 -11.86
C THR A 2 28.26 -0.23 -11.50
N SER A 3 27.26 0.04 -12.34
CA SER A 3 26.23 1.02 -12.04
C SER A 3 25.55 0.62 -10.73
N GLN A 4 25.36 1.57 -9.83
CA GLN A 4 24.69 1.34 -8.55
C GLN A 4 23.21 0.98 -8.84
N ASP A 5 22.71 -0.07 -8.19
CA ASP A 5 21.31 -0.48 -8.33
C ASP A 5 20.38 0.46 -7.56
N LEU A 6 19.64 1.31 -8.28
CA LEU A 6 18.79 2.36 -7.71
C LEU A 6 17.56 1.81 -6.97
N TYR A 7 17.24 0.52 -7.15
CA TYR A 7 16.21 -0.16 -6.37
C TYR A 7 16.74 -0.66 -5.01
N ARG A 8 18.06 -0.77 -4.81
CA ARG A 8 18.64 -1.17 -3.52
C ARG A 8 18.61 0.01 -2.53
N ILE A 9 17.41 0.38 -2.08
CA ILE A 9 17.16 1.57 -1.25
C ILE A 9 18.02 1.65 0.02
N ARG A 10 18.46 0.50 0.56
CA ARG A 10 19.36 0.46 1.72
C ARG A 10 20.69 1.19 1.46
N ASP A 11 21.16 1.23 0.22
CA ASP A 11 22.40 1.92 -0.16
C ASP A 11 22.23 3.45 -0.20
N PHE A 12 20.97 3.94 -0.20
CA PHE A 12 20.61 5.36 -0.33
C PHE A 12 19.95 5.94 0.92
N VAL A 13 19.67 5.10 1.93
CA VAL A 13 19.05 5.50 3.20
C VAL A 13 20.01 5.13 4.33
N PRO A 14 20.90 6.05 4.76
CA PRO A 14 21.95 5.75 5.74
C PRO A 14 21.42 5.22 7.08
N ASP A 15 20.26 5.67 7.49
CA ASP A 15 19.56 5.33 8.73
C ASP A 15 18.46 4.25 8.55
N PHE A 16 18.55 3.44 7.48
CA PHE A 16 17.56 2.44 7.12
C PHE A 16 17.15 1.53 8.29
N ASP A 17 18.13 0.96 9.00
CA ASP A 17 17.87 0.02 10.10
C ASP A 17 17.27 0.73 11.33
N THR A 18 17.66 1.96 11.58
CA THR A 18 17.10 2.80 12.64
C THR A 18 15.63 3.09 12.36
N ILE A 19 15.30 3.49 11.14
CA ILE A 19 13.92 3.77 10.74
C ILE A 19 13.07 2.48 10.77
N ALA A 20 13.61 1.35 10.31
CA ALA A 20 12.91 0.06 10.38
C ALA A 20 12.62 -0.37 11.83
N ALA A 21 13.58 -0.17 12.75
CA ALA A 21 13.37 -0.41 14.17
C ALA A 21 12.29 0.53 14.77
N GLU A 22 12.24 1.78 14.31
CA GLU A 22 11.21 2.74 14.72
C GLU A 22 9.80 2.30 14.24
N PHE A 23 9.67 1.73 13.04
CA PHE A 23 8.38 1.14 12.60
C PHE A 23 7.91 0.09 13.60
N THR A 24 8.77 -0.86 13.95
CA THR A 24 8.45 -1.94 14.88
C THR A 24 8.05 -1.39 16.25
N GLU A 25 8.83 -0.45 16.81
CA GLU A 25 8.56 0.10 18.13
C GLU A 25 7.27 0.94 18.16
N ARG A 26 7.04 1.83 17.18
CA ARG A 26 5.80 2.61 17.10
C ARG A 26 4.58 1.71 16.89
N SER A 27 4.71 0.66 16.08
CA SER A 27 3.65 -0.33 15.87
C SER A 27 3.32 -1.09 17.16
N ARG A 28 4.33 -1.49 17.92
CA ARG A 28 4.18 -2.13 19.23
C ARG A 28 3.47 -1.20 20.23
N GLN A 29 3.89 0.07 20.29
CA GLN A 29 3.27 1.08 21.16
C GLN A 29 1.81 1.35 20.80
N LEU A 30 1.50 1.47 19.50
CA LEU A 30 0.14 1.66 19.03
C LEU A 30 -0.73 0.44 19.39
N SER A 31 -0.23 -0.77 19.15
CA SER A 31 -0.93 -2.01 19.48
C SER A 31 -1.26 -2.14 20.97
N ALA A 32 -0.35 -1.69 21.83
CA ALA A 32 -0.54 -1.78 23.28
C ALA A 32 -1.63 -0.83 23.83
N ARG A 33 -1.96 0.23 23.09
CA ARG A 33 -2.94 1.25 23.53
C ARG A 33 -4.24 1.28 22.72
N SER A 34 -4.37 0.43 21.69
CA SER A 34 -5.51 0.42 20.80
C SER A 34 -6.34 -0.86 20.94
N LYS A 35 -7.61 -0.82 20.55
CA LYS A 35 -8.43 -2.02 20.43
C LYS A 35 -8.02 -2.75 19.14
N LEU A 36 -7.15 -3.73 19.29
CA LEU A 36 -6.61 -4.54 18.19
C LEU A 36 -7.33 -5.88 18.10
N MET A 37 -7.84 -6.20 16.93
CA MET A 37 -8.31 -7.53 16.54
C MET A 37 -7.27 -8.08 15.55
N ALA A 38 -6.37 -8.93 16.06
CA ALA A 38 -5.25 -9.46 15.27
C ALA A 38 -5.62 -10.76 14.55
N ASP A 39 -4.90 -11.05 13.47
CA ASP A 39 -4.91 -12.32 12.74
C ASP A 39 -6.30 -12.77 12.26
N ILE A 40 -7.12 -11.82 11.85
CA ILE A 40 -8.44 -12.11 11.26
C ILE A 40 -8.21 -12.73 9.88
N ARG A 41 -8.68 -13.97 9.68
CA ARG A 41 -8.52 -14.70 8.42
C ARG A 41 -9.47 -14.18 7.34
N TYR A 42 -8.91 -13.81 6.18
CA TYR A 42 -9.67 -13.50 4.98
C TYR A 42 -9.54 -14.60 3.90
N GLY A 43 -8.68 -15.60 4.13
CA GLY A 43 -8.46 -16.72 3.24
C GLY A 43 -7.89 -17.94 3.95
N ALA A 44 -7.53 -18.98 3.17
CA ALA A 44 -7.13 -20.28 3.70
C ALA A 44 -5.63 -20.41 4.00
N ARG A 45 -4.77 -19.55 3.42
CA ARG A 45 -3.32 -19.60 3.61
C ARG A 45 -2.91 -18.92 4.91
N ASP A 46 -1.74 -19.27 5.43
CA ASP A 46 -1.26 -18.75 6.72
C ASP A 46 -1.12 -17.23 6.74
N ARG A 47 -0.66 -16.63 5.63
CA ARG A 47 -0.53 -15.17 5.49
C ARG A 47 -1.80 -14.48 4.97
N GLU A 48 -2.88 -15.20 4.73
CA GLU A 48 -4.19 -14.60 4.40
C GLU A 48 -4.91 -14.15 5.67
N VAL A 49 -4.26 -13.27 6.40
CA VAL A 49 -4.75 -12.65 7.64
C VAL A 49 -4.64 -11.14 7.56
N LEU A 50 -5.37 -10.45 8.40
CA LEU A 50 -5.29 -9.00 8.56
C LEU A 50 -5.55 -8.61 10.01
N ASP A 51 -5.12 -7.41 10.37
CA ASP A 51 -5.42 -6.81 11.66
C ASP A 51 -6.44 -5.70 11.49
N VAL A 52 -7.42 -5.62 12.39
CA VAL A 52 -8.35 -4.49 12.48
C VAL A 52 -8.08 -3.73 13.77
N ILE A 53 -7.88 -2.43 13.66
CA ILE A 53 -7.58 -1.54 14.77
C ILE A 53 -8.71 -0.51 14.86
N LEU A 54 -9.36 -0.48 16.02
CA LEU A 54 -10.54 0.34 16.26
C LEU A 54 -10.17 1.60 17.06
N PRO A 55 -10.78 2.75 16.79
CA PRO A 55 -10.70 3.91 17.67
C PRO A 55 -11.39 3.61 19.02
N ASP A 56 -11.08 4.37 20.07
CA ASP A 56 -11.66 4.18 21.39
C ASP A 56 -13.19 4.19 21.38
N ASN A 57 -13.78 5.09 20.58
CA ASN A 57 -15.22 5.23 20.40
C ASN A 57 -15.57 5.06 18.94
N VAL A 58 -15.91 3.84 18.53
CA VAL A 58 -16.38 3.55 17.18
C VAL A 58 -17.78 4.14 17.00
N LYS A 59 -17.92 5.07 16.06
CA LYS A 59 -19.23 5.55 15.61
C LYS A 59 -19.82 4.56 14.60
N ALA A 60 -21.10 4.26 14.71
CA ALA A 60 -21.78 3.42 13.71
C ALA A 60 -21.62 4.02 12.30
N GLY A 61 -21.21 3.21 11.33
CA GLY A 61 -20.93 3.65 9.98
C GLY A 61 -19.63 4.44 9.84
N ALA A 62 -18.64 4.15 10.70
CA ALA A 62 -17.30 4.75 10.62
C ALA A 62 -16.62 4.43 9.28
N PRO A 63 -15.77 5.32 8.73
CA PRO A 63 -14.92 5.02 7.58
C PRO A 63 -13.93 3.89 7.89
N LEU A 64 -13.64 3.06 6.87
CA LEU A 64 -12.66 1.98 6.94
C LEU A 64 -11.49 2.27 6.01
N HIS A 65 -10.28 2.31 6.56
CA HIS A 65 -9.06 2.48 5.79
C HIS A 65 -8.21 1.21 5.80
N VAL A 66 -7.82 0.76 4.62
CA VAL A 66 -6.97 -0.43 4.44
C VAL A 66 -5.56 -0.01 4.08
N PHE A 67 -4.57 -0.60 4.74
CA PHE A 67 -3.16 -0.39 4.40
C PHE A 67 -2.51 -1.70 3.91
N VAL A 68 -1.73 -1.58 2.82
CA VAL A 68 -0.94 -2.67 2.22
C VAL A 68 0.54 -2.35 2.37
N HIS A 69 1.28 -3.20 3.09
CA HIS A 69 2.68 -2.96 3.42
C HIS A 69 3.64 -3.16 2.24
N GLY A 70 4.83 -2.56 2.33
CA GLY A 70 5.94 -2.72 1.41
C GLY A 70 6.81 -3.95 1.71
N GLY A 71 8.00 -4.00 1.10
CA GLY A 71 8.97 -5.06 1.31
C GLY A 71 9.34 -5.83 0.04
N TYR A 72 9.30 -5.18 -1.12
CA TYR A 72 9.67 -5.76 -2.42
C TYR A 72 8.99 -7.10 -2.73
N TRP A 73 7.74 -7.28 -2.28
CA TRP A 73 6.94 -8.53 -2.41
C TRP A 73 7.55 -9.75 -1.74
N ARG A 74 8.75 -9.66 -1.14
CA ARG A 74 9.54 -10.78 -0.59
C ARG A 74 9.76 -10.72 0.92
N SER A 75 9.37 -9.64 1.55
CA SER A 75 9.52 -9.40 2.98
C SER A 75 8.43 -8.44 3.50
N GLY A 76 8.40 -8.23 4.78
CA GLY A 76 7.42 -7.41 5.45
C GLY A 76 6.40 -8.25 6.22
N GLU A 77 5.87 -7.66 7.28
CA GLU A 77 4.86 -8.23 8.15
C GLU A 77 3.94 -7.10 8.62
N LYS A 78 2.63 -7.34 8.66
CA LYS A 78 1.62 -6.36 9.06
C LYS A 78 1.89 -5.74 10.44
N GLU A 79 2.50 -6.53 11.34
CA GLU A 79 2.84 -6.11 12.71
C GLU A 79 3.72 -4.87 12.73
N ASN A 80 4.70 -4.81 11.81
CA ASN A 80 5.66 -3.70 11.73
C ASN A 80 5.07 -2.43 11.10
N TYR A 81 3.86 -2.51 10.54
CA TYR A 81 3.19 -1.39 9.88
C TYR A 81 1.92 -0.92 10.61
N ARG A 82 1.59 -1.45 11.78
CA ARG A 82 0.42 -0.99 12.57
C ARG A 82 0.49 0.50 12.92
N LEU A 83 1.69 1.09 12.98
CA LEU A 83 1.89 2.53 13.23
C LEU A 83 1.08 3.41 12.27
N VAL A 84 0.85 3.00 11.01
CA VAL A 84 0.11 3.79 10.02
C VAL A 84 -1.39 3.89 10.31
N ALA A 85 -1.90 3.16 11.29
CA ALA A 85 -3.26 3.32 11.77
C ALA A 85 -3.47 4.63 12.56
N ALA A 86 -2.40 5.26 13.08
CA ALA A 86 -2.54 6.43 13.93
C ALA A 86 -3.37 7.56 13.32
N PRO A 87 -3.15 8.03 12.07
CA PRO A 87 -3.97 9.08 11.45
C PRO A 87 -5.42 8.63 11.20
N VAL A 88 -5.64 7.34 10.94
CA VAL A 88 -7.00 6.78 10.75
C VAL A 88 -7.79 6.85 12.05
N LEU A 89 -7.18 6.41 13.16
CA LEU A 89 -7.79 6.42 14.50
C LEU A 89 -8.03 7.87 14.97
N GLU A 90 -7.09 8.78 14.72
CA GLU A 90 -7.23 10.21 15.04
C GLU A 90 -8.44 10.83 14.35
N ALA A 91 -8.71 10.44 13.10
CA ALA A 91 -9.88 10.88 12.34
C ALA A 91 -11.18 10.13 12.71
N GLY A 92 -11.14 9.19 13.68
CA GLY A 92 -12.29 8.40 14.10
C GLY A 92 -12.64 7.24 13.15
N GLY A 93 -11.77 6.90 12.21
CA GLY A 93 -11.90 5.78 11.30
C GLY A 93 -11.40 4.46 11.89
N ILE A 94 -11.72 3.38 11.23
CA ILE A 94 -11.25 2.01 11.51
C ILE A 94 -10.11 1.70 10.55
N ALA A 95 -8.98 1.19 11.06
CA ALA A 95 -7.84 0.81 10.24
C ALA A 95 -7.76 -0.71 10.07
N ALA A 96 -7.45 -1.19 8.86
CA ALA A 96 -7.12 -2.57 8.59
C ALA A 96 -5.72 -2.67 7.97
N ILE A 97 -4.85 -3.52 8.52
CA ILE A 97 -3.50 -3.75 8.01
C ILE A 97 -3.45 -5.15 7.42
N VAL A 98 -3.22 -5.24 6.12
CA VAL A 98 -3.31 -6.50 5.37
C VAL A 98 -1.97 -7.21 5.32
N GLU A 99 -1.99 -8.53 5.56
CA GLU A 99 -0.90 -9.44 5.28
C GLU A 99 -1.16 -10.20 3.98
N TYR A 100 -0.10 -10.63 3.29
CA TYR A 100 -0.16 -11.39 2.05
C TYR A 100 1.07 -12.29 1.90
N ASP A 101 0.97 -13.33 1.08
CA ASP A 101 2.09 -14.23 0.78
C ASP A 101 3.26 -13.48 0.11
N LEU A 102 4.44 -14.07 0.18
CA LEU A 102 5.68 -13.46 -0.31
C LEU A 102 6.29 -14.24 -1.48
N MET A 103 6.95 -13.50 -2.38
CA MET A 103 7.83 -14.07 -3.40
C MET A 103 9.15 -14.54 -2.74
N PRO A 104 9.83 -15.53 -3.27
CA PRO A 104 9.48 -16.33 -4.44
C PRO A 104 8.55 -17.51 -4.12
N GLY A 105 8.12 -17.68 -2.86
CA GLY A 105 7.23 -18.76 -2.42
C GLY A 105 5.89 -18.77 -3.14
N GLN A 106 5.37 -17.60 -3.43
CA GLN A 106 4.22 -17.40 -4.30
C GLN A 106 4.56 -16.46 -5.46
N ARG A 107 3.72 -16.43 -6.50
CA ARG A 107 3.91 -15.58 -7.67
C ARG A 107 3.11 -14.29 -7.54
N LEU A 108 3.51 -13.24 -8.26
CA LEU A 108 2.96 -11.89 -8.12
C LEU A 108 1.43 -11.84 -8.31
N HIS A 109 0.89 -12.63 -9.25
CA HIS A 109 -0.57 -12.72 -9.44
C HIS A 109 -1.31 -13.23 -8.19
N VAL A 110 -0.69 -14.12 -7.40
CA VAL A 110 -1.28 -14.61 -6.14
C VAL A 110 -1.36 -13.46 -5.14
N LEU A 111 -0.27 -12.69 -4.98
CA LEU A 111 -0.22 -11.56 -4.06
C LEU A 111 -1.25 -10.49 -4.41
N VAL A 112 -1.37 -10.12 -5.71
CA VAL A 112 -2.39 -9.19 -6.20
C VAL A 112 -3.79 -9.69 -5.84
N ASN A 113 -4.08 -10.97 -6.12
CA ASN A 113 -5.40 -11.54 -5.83
C ASN A 113 -5.68 -11.67 -4.33
N GLN A 114 -4.66 -11.88 -3.50
CA GLN A 114 -4.82 -11.86 -2.03
C GLN A 114 -5.18 -10.46 -1.53
N VAL A 115 -4.52 -9.41 -2.01
CA VAL A 115 -4.86 -8.03 -1.65
C VAL A 115 -6.28 -7.68 -2.11
N ARG A 116 -6.69 -8.05 -3.33
CA ARG A 116 -8.08 -7.87 -3.78
C ARG A 116 -9.07 -8.59 -2.87
N ARG A 117 -8.80 -9.85 -2.57
CA ARG A 117 -9.66 -10.68 -1.70
C ARG A 117 -9.77 -10.12 -0.30
N SER A 118 -8.67 -9.63 0.28
CA SER A 118 -8.69 -9.03 1.62
C SER A 118 -9.58 -7.79 1.68
N VAL A 119 -9.51 -6.92 0.67
CA VAL A 119 -10.34 -5.70 0.62
C VAL A 119 -11.81 -6.01 0.33
N LEU A 120 -12.09 -6.96 -0.56
CA LEU A 120 -13.46 -7.45 -0.80
C LEU A 120 -14.05 -8.11 0.46
N TRP A 121 -13.24 -8.90 1.17
CA TRP A 121 -13.63 -9.50 2.43
C TRP A 121 -13.96 -8.44 3.48
N LEU A 122 -13.09 -7.42 3.63
CA LEU A 122 -13.33 -6.29 4.53
C LEU A 122 -14.59 -5.51 4.16
N GLN A 123 -14.86 -5.28 2.87
CA GLN A 123 -16.07 -4.60 2.41
C GLN A 123 -17.33 -5.39 2.79
N LYS A 124 -17.29 -6.70 2.63
CA LYS A 124 -18.41 -7.59 2.99
C LYS A 124 -18.67 -7.63 4.51
N HIS A 125 -17.61 -7.54 5.30
CA HIS A 125 -17.65 -7.65 6.78
C HIS A 125 -17.55 -6.29 7.49
N ALA A 126 -17.57 -5.17 6.78
CA ALA A 126 -17.39 -3.83 7.34
C ALA A 126 -18.34 -3.56 8.52
N ILE A 127 -19.59 -3.94 8.40
CA ILE A 127 -20.64 -3.74 9.44
C ILE A 127 -20.30 -4.47 10.73
N ASP A 128 -19.64 -5.62 10.67
CA ASP A 128 -19.26 -6.42 11.85
C ASP A 128 -18.26 -5.65 12.75
N PHE A 129 -17.51 -4.70 12.17
CA PHE A 129 -16.58 -3.81 12.86
C PHE A 129 -17.19 -2.44 13.20
N GLY A 130 -18.44 -2.17 12.78
CA GLY A 130 -19.09 -0.87 12.91
C GLY A 130 -18.76 0.11 11.77
N ALA A 131 -18.13 -0.36 10.68
CA ALA A 131 -17.81 0.44 9.52
C ALA A 131 -18.91 0.49 8.47
N ASP A 132 -18.88 1.52 7.62
CA ASP A 132 -19.71 1.62 6.42
C ASP A 132 -18.96 1.01 5.22
N PRO A 133 -19.48 -0.03 4.56
CA PRO A 133 -18.86 -0.65 3.38
C PRO A 133 -18.69 0.30 2.18
N HIS A 134 -19.43 1.43 2.17
CA HIS A 134 -19.33 2.45 1.13
C HIS A 134 -18.32 3.57 1.46
N LYS A 135 -17.78 3.60 2.68
CA LYS A 135 -16.78 4.56 3.14
C LYS A 135 -15.41 3.91 3.29
N MET A 136 -14.96 3.26 2.21
CA MET A 136 -13.68 2.57 2.20
C MET A 136 -12.62 3.35 1.42
N THR A 137 -11.44 3.47 2.03
CA THR A 137 -10.24 4.05 1.43
C THR A 137 -9.07 3.09 1.58
N VAL A 138 -8.06 3.21 0.72
CA VAL A 138 -6.88 2.33 0.74
C VAL A 138 -5.61 3.16 0.63
N SER A 139 -4.58 2.77 1.34
CA SER A 139 -3.21 3.20 1.07
C SER A 139 -2.26 2.02 0.97
N GLY A 140 -1.13 2.25 0.33
CA GLY A 140 -0.05 1.26 0.25
C GLY A 140 1.29 1.96 0.11
N HIS A 141 2.34 1.28 0.55
CA HIS A 141 3.70 1.78 0.44
C HIS A 141 4.57 0.83 -0.40
N SER A 142 5.38 1.37 -1.33
CA SER A 142 6.36 0.61 -2.11
C SER A 142 5.70 -0.56 -2.87
N ALA A 143 6.12 -1.79 -2.67
CA ALA A 143 5.47 -2.99 -3.21
C ALA A 143 3.97 -3.06 -2.83
N GLY A 144 3.58 -2.56 -1.65
CA GLY A 144 2.18 -2.47 -1.24
C GLY A 144 1.39 -1.46 -2.06
N ALA A 145 1.99 -0.34 -2.47
CA ALA A 145 1.35 0.61 -3.39
C ALA A 145 1.17 0.01 -4.79
N HIS A 146 2.15 -0.79 -5.26
CA HIS A 146 2.01 -1.58 -6.47
C HIS A 146 0.80 -2.53 -6.38
N LEU A 147 0.74 -3.37 -5.33
CA LEU A 147 -0.37 -4.33 -5.13
C LEU A 147 -1.71 -3.61 -5.01
N ALA A 148 -1.78 -2.53 -4.22
CA ALA A 148 -2.98 -1.72 -4.04
C ALA A 148 -3.47 -1.09 -5.35
N SER A 149 -2.57 -0.72 -6.27
CA SER A 149 -2.97 -0.12 -7.56
C SER A 149 -3.90 -1.02 -8.36
N PHE A 150 -3.79 -2.35 -8.21
CA PHE A 150 -4.64 -3.34 -8.86
C PHE A 150 -6.03 -3.50 -8.21
N LEU A 151 -6.35 -2.77 -7.16
CA LEU A 151 -7.72 -2.61 -6.68
C LEU A 151 -8.56 -1.70 -7.60
N ALA A 152 -7.90 -0.99 -8.52
CA ALA A 152 -8.54 -0.08 -9.47
C ALA A 152 -7.94 -0.21 -10.90
N ALA A 153 -7.38 -1.36 -11.22
CA ALA A 153 -6.82 -1.65 -12.53
C ALA A 153 -6.96 -3.13 -12.88
N ILE A 154 -7.01 -3.41 -14.20
CA ILE A 154 -6.97 -4.76 -14.78
C ILE A 154 -5.59 -4.93 -15.39
N ALA A 155 -4.87 -5.94 -14.93
CA ALA A 155 -3.50 -6.19 -15.40
C ALA A 155 -3.49 -6.77 -16.83
N PRO A 156 -2.42 -6.51 -17.62
CA PRO A 156 -2.28 -7.12 -18.95
C PRO A 156 -2.27 -8.67 -18.94
N GLY A 157 -1.86 -9.27 -17.83
CA GLY A 157 -1.85 -10.73 -17.65
C GLY A 157 -3.20 -11.35 -17.31
N GLU A 158 -4.27 -10.54 -17.13
CA GLU A 158 -5.59 -11.03 -16.77
C GLU A 158 -6.45 -11.28 -18.03
N THR A 159 -6.96 -12.49 -18.15
CA THR A 159 -7.84 -12.91 -19.25
C THR A 159 -9.32 -12.63 -18.98
N GLU A 160 -9.68 -12.47 -17.70
CA GLU A 160 -11.03 -12.16 -17.24
C GLU A 160 -11.02 -10.93 -16.35
N ARG A 161 -12.15 -10.22 -16.31
CA ARG A 161 -12.29 -9.06 -15.42
C ARG A 161 -12.37 -9.54 -13.97
N PRO A 162 -11.45 -9.13 -13.09
CA PRO A 162 -11.50 -9.49 -11.69
C PRO A 162 -12.65 -8.79 -10.96
N ASP A 163 -13.11 -9.41 -9.87
CA ASP A 163 -13.93 -8.72 -8.87
C ASP A 163 -13.07 -7.67 -8.15
N LEU A 164 -13.59 -6.45 -8.07
CA LEU A 164 -12.89 -5.32 -7.47
C LEU A 164 -13.78 -4.62 -6.45
N PRO A 165 -13.20 -4.15 -5.32
CA PRO A 165 -13.95 -3.43 -4.30
C PRO A 165 -14.40 -2.05 -4.78
N VAL A 166 -15.44 -1.53 -4.15
CA VAL A 166 -15.84 -0.12 -4.31
C VAL A 166 -15.08 0.72 -3.31
N LEU A 167 -14.25 1.61 -3.80
CA LEU A 167 -13.39 2.48 -2.99
C LEU A 167 -13.67 3.96 -3.30
N GLN A 168 -13.58 4.82 -2.29
CA GLN A 168 -13.72 6.26 -2.46
C GLN A 168 -12.43 6.91 -2.94
N GLU A 169 -11.31 6.58 -2.32
CA GLU A 169 -10.01 7.17 -2.62
C GLU A 169 -8.85 6.20 -2.32
N MET A 170 -7.74 6.36 -3.03
CA MET A 170 -6.52 5.58 -2.83
C MET A 170 -5.33 6.51 -2.68
N LEU A 171 -4.43 6.21 -1.71
CA LEU A 171 -3.14 6.88 -1.54
C LEU A 171 -2.01 5.87 -1.81
N LEU A 172 -1.32 6.04 -2.93
CA LEU A 172 -0.24 5.19 -3.39
C LEU A 172 1.10 5.87 -3.10
N VAL A 173 1.82 5.39 -2.09
CA VAL A 173 3.06 6.02 -1.59
C VAL A 173 4.28 5.25 -2.10
N SER A 174 5.16 5.94 -2.83
CA SER A 174 6.48 5.41 -3.26
C SER A 174 6.39 4.07 -3.99
N GLY A 175 5.36 3.89 -4.80
CA GLY A 175 5.09 2.61 -5.47
C GLY A 175 6.03 2.33 -6.63
N ILE A 176 6.11 1.05 -7.02
CA ILE A 176 6.80 0.59 -8.22
C ILE A 176 5.73 0.29 -9.26
N TYR A 177 5.71 1.05 -10.34
CA TYR A 177 4.62 0.99 -11.33
C TYR A 177 5.05 0.48 -12.70
N ASP A 178 6.36 0.40 -12.93
CA ASP A 178 7.01 -0.31 -14.03
C ASP A 178 7.95 -1.37 -13.45
N LEU A 179 7.66 -2.63 -13.72
CA LEU A 179 8.44 -3.75 -13.18
C LEU A 179 9.53 -4.22 -14.14
N SER A 180 9.69 -3.59 -15.32
CA SER A 180 10.56 -4.07 -16.38
C SER A 180 12.03 -4.26 -15.97
N GLU A 181 12.53 -3.43 -15.04
CA GLU A 181 13.90 -3.49 -14.52
C GLU A 181 14.07 -4.43 -13.33
N ILE A 182 12.99 -4.85 -12.67
CA ILE A 182 13.05 -5.67 -11.45
C ILE A 182 13.72 -7.04 -11.68
N PRO A 183 13.47 -7.76 -12.79
CA PRO A 183 14.16 -9.04 -13.06
C PRO A 183 15.68 -8.95 -13.14
N ASP A 184 16.23 -7.77 -13.47
CA ASP A 184 17.65 -7.53 -13.61
C ASP A 184 18.29 -6.75 -12.43
N SER A 185 17.46 -6.35 -11.45
CA SER A 185 17.89 -5.67 -10.22
C SER A 185 18.46 -6.64 -9.18
N PHE A 186 18.85 -6.11 -8.01
CA PHE A 186 19.24 -6.92 -6.84
C PHE A 186 18.18 -7.95 -6.40
N LEU A 187 16.94 -7.77 -6.84
CA LEU A 187 15.81 -8.68 -6.53
C LEU A 187 15.79 -9.94 -7.39
N ARG A 188 16.68 -10.06 -8.39
CA ARG A 188 16.73 -11.21 -9.31
C ARG A 188 16.64 -12.55 -8.57
N ASP A 189 17.50 -12.76 -7.58
CA ASP A 189 17.58 -14.03 -6.84
C ASP A 189 16.59 -14.10 -5.67
N GLU A 190 16.19 -12.94 -5.14
CA GLU A 190 15.37 -12.87 -3.94
C GLU A 190 13.87 -12.97 -4.25
N ALA A 191 13.37 -12.26 -5.25
CA ALA A 191 11.97 -12.33 -5.68
C ALA A 191 11.77 -13.30 -6.84
N ARG A 192 12.80 -13.55 -7.66
CA ARG A 192 12.76 -14.39 -8.85
C ARG A 192 11.64 -14.01 -9.80
N MET A 193 11.40 -12.72 -9.95
CA MET A 193 10.41 -12.20 -10.90
C MET A 193 10.93 -12.42 -12.32
N THR A 194 10.08 -12.97 -13.19
CA THR A 194 10.44 -13.15 -14.61
C THR A 194 10.08 -11.90 -15.42
N PRO A 195 10.74 -11.63 -16.58
CA PRO A 195 10.35 -10.54 -17.47
C PRO A 195 8.89 -10.64 -17.92
N ALA A 196 8.37 -11.84 -18.16
CA ALA A 196 6.97 -12.05 -18.52
C ALA A 196 6.02 -11.67 -17.39
N GLU A 197 6.37 -12.00 -16.14
CA GLU A 197 5.60 -11.61 -14.97
C GLU A 197 5.66 -10.09 -14.73
N ALA A 198 6.82 -9.47 -14.89
CA ALA A 198 6.97 -8.02 -14.83
C ALA A 198 6.08 -7.31 -15.85
N ALA A 199 6.08 -7.76 -17.11
CA ALA A 199 5.23 -7.21 -18.17
C ALA A 199 3.73 -7.41 -17.88
N ALA A 200 3.36 -8.59 -17.33
CA ALA A 200 1.96 -8.92 -17.03
C ALA A 200 1.38 -8.09 -15.86
N TRP A 201 2.23 -7.60 -14.95
CA TRP A 201 1.79 -6.98 -13.69
C TRP A 201 2.37 -5.58 -13.45
N SER A 202 2.73 -4.84 -14.50
CA SER A 202 3.13 -3.43 -14.40
C SER A 202 1.91 -2.50 -14.42
N PRO A 203 1.64 -1.71 -13.38
CA PRO A 203 0.52 -0.75 -13.36
C PRO A 203 0.55 0.28 -14.49
N LEU A 204 1.73 0.65 -14.99
CA LEU A 204 1.87 1.57 -16.12
C LEU A 204 1.28 1.03 -17.44
N THR A 205 1.23 -0.29 -17.62
CA THR A 205 0.65 -0.93 -18.81
C THR A 205 -0.76 -1.47 -18.57
N ALA A 206 -1.23 -1.44 -17.31
CA ALA A 206 -2.55 -1.91 -16.93
C ALA A 206 -3.67 -0.99 -17.44
N ASN A 207 -4.86 -1.57 -17.64
CA ASN A 207 -6.09 -0.84 -17.92
C ASN A 207 -6.61 -0.22 -16.62
N GLN A 208 -6.46 1.10 -16.47
CA GLN A 208 -6.84 1.86 -15.29
C GLN A 208 -8.34 2.15 -15.29
N LEU A 209 -9.04 1.83 -14.19
CA LEU A 209 -10.45 2.12 -14.03
C LEU A 209 -10.70 3.62 -13.74
N PRO A 210 -11.89 4.17 -14.06
CA PRO A 210 -12.20 5.59 -13.82
C PRO A 210 -12.22 5.97 -12.34
N SER A 211 -12.64 5.07 -11.48
CA SER A 211 -12.69 5.24 -10.01
C SER A 211 -11.81 4.20 -9.33
N PRO A 212 -11.37 4.43 -8.09
CA PRO A 212 -11.54 5.64 -7.26
C PRO A 212 -10.60 6.78 -7.68
N ARG A 213 -10.76 7.95 -7.02
CA ARG A 213 -9.74 9.00 -7.05
C ARG A 213 -8.42 8.48 -6.50
N ARG A 214 -7.30 8.89 -7.10
CA ARG A 214 -5.96 8.46 -6.68
C ARG A 214 -5.11 9.63 -6.25
N ILE A 215 -4.38 9.44 -5.14
CA ILE A 215 -3.27 10.31 -4.75
C ILE A 215 -2.00 9.46 -4.91
N ILE A 216 -1.08 9.92 -5.75
CA ILE A 216 0.23 9.30 -5.93
C ILE A 216 1.22 10.19 -5.20
N ALA A 217 1.95 9.64 -4.23
CA ALA A 217 2.90 10.38 -3.43
C ALA A 217 4.26 9.69 -3.40
N PHE A 218 5.33 10.47 -3.25
CA PHE A 218 6.69 9.96 -3.08
C PHE A 218 7.53 10.95 -2.27
N GLY A 219 8.60 10.46 -1.65
CA GLY A 219 9.59 11.30 -0.97
C GLY A 219 10.51 11.99 -1.97
N ALA A 220 10.77 13.27 -1.80
CA ALA A 220 11.63 14.03 -2.70
C ALA A 220 13.10 13.54 -2.73
N GLU A 221 13.52 12.84 -1.66
CA GLU A 221 14.87 12.28 -1.52
C GLU A 221 14.97 10.79 -1.92
N GLU A 222 13.94 10.26 -2.57
CA GLU A 222 13.97 8.89 -3.11
C GLU A 222 14.85 8.80 -4.36
N THR A 223 15.32 7.60 -4.68
CA THR A 223 16.03 7.32 -5.94
C THR A 223 15.12 7.56 -7.15
N SER A 224 15.72 7.81 -8.31
CA SER A 224 14.99 8.22 -9.52
C SER A 224 13.88 7.26 -9.95
N PRO A 225 14.00 5.91 -9.87
CA PRO A 225 12.93 5.02 -10.32
C PRO A 225 11.60 5.27 -9.61
N PHE A 226 11.60 5.50 -8.30
CA PHE A 226 10.36 5.75 -7.56
C PHE A 226 9.70 7.06 -7.95
N ARG A 227 10.50 8.12 -8.10
CA ARG A 227 10.02 9.45 -8.50
C ARG A 227 9.50 9.47 -9.95
N GLU A 228 10.28 8.91 -10.87
CA GLU A 228 9.96 8.87 -12.29
C GLU A 228 8.72 8.02 -12.58
N GLN A 229 8.59 6.87 -11.92
CA GLN A 229 7.42 6.01 -12.08
C GLN A 229 6.15 6.60 -11.47
N ALA A 230 6.26 7.34 -10.35
CA ALA A 230 5.14 8.10 -9.79
C ALA A 230 4.65 9.18 -10.77
N LEU A 231 5.58 9.92 -11.38
CA LEU A 231 5.29 10.90 -12.43
C LEU A 231 4.62 10.23 -13.65
N ALA A 232 5.17 9.10 -14.11
CA ALA A 232 4.68 8.38 -15.28
C ALA A 232 3.24 7.86 -15.08
N LEU A 233 2.96 7.25 -13.90
CA LEU A 233 1.61 6.77 -13.58
C LEU A 233 0.62 7.93 -13.46
N SER A 234 1.02 9.02 -12.80
CA SER A 234 0.18 10.21 -12.68
C SER A 234 -0.15 10.81 -14.05
N LYS A 235 0.84 10.91 -14.94
CA LYS A 235 0.65 11.37 -16.32
C LYS A 235 -0.31 10.46 -17.09
N LYS A 236 -0.13 9.14 -17.03
CA LYS A 236 -1.02 8.17 -17.66
C LYS A 236 -2.47 8.35 -17.19
N LEU A 237 -2.69 8.41 -15.87
CA LEU A 237 -4.03 8.59 -15.30
C LEU A 237 -4.66 9.91 -15.73
N SER A 238 -3.90 11.01 -15.81
CA SER A 238 -4.39 12.31 -16.27
C SER A 238 -4.78 12.29 -17.77
N ILE A 239 -4.00 11.60 -18.60
CA ILE A 239 -4.31 11.44 -20.03
C ILE A 239 -5.59 10.61 -20.22
N ASP A 240 -5.78 9.59 -19.40
CA ASP A 240 -6.95 8.72 -19.40
C ASP A 240 -8.18 9.38 -18.71
N ASP A 241 -8.12 10.69 -18.40
CA ASP A 241 -9.15 11.46 -17.67
C ASP A 241 -9.57 10.81 -16.35
N ARG A 242 -8.58 10.30 -15.59
CA ARG A 242 -8.80 9.74 -14.25
C ARG A 242 -8.49 10.80 -13.19
N ALA A 243 -9.31 10.84 -12.13
CA ALA A 243 -9.08 11.75 -11.01
C ALA A 243 -7.78 11.36 -10.27
N VAL A 244 -6.72 12.13 -10.48
CA VAL A 244 -5.40 11.90 -9.87
C VAL A 244 -4.82 13.20 -9.30
N LYS A 245 -4.15 13.07 -8.15
CA LYS A 245 -3.29 14.10 -7.54
C LYS A 245 -1.90 13.52 -7.38
N LEU A 246 -0.88 14.24 -7.81
CA LEU A 246 0.51 13.91 -7.57
C LEU A 246 1.08 14.78 -6.46
N MET A 247 1.88 14.18 -5.55
CA MET A 247 2.52 14.88 -4.46
C MET A 247 3.97 14.40 -4.26
N SER A 248 4.91 15.35 -4.28
CA SER A 248 6.26 15.14 -3.78
C SER A 248 6.36 15.63 -2.33
N ALA A 249 6.83 14.78 -1.42
CA ALA A 249 6.99 15.10 0.00
C ALA A 249 8.45 15.50 0.28
N PRO A 250 8.75 16.80 0.52
CA PRO A 250 10.09 17.29 0.76
C PRO A 250 10.74 16.65 1.98
N CYS A 251 12.07 16.47 1.94
CA CYS A 251 12.88 15.95 3.04
C CYS A 251 12.53 14.52 3.47
N LEU A 252 11.82 13.76 2.63
CA LEU A 252 11.47 12.37 2.92
C LEU A 252 12.14 11.44 1.89
N ASN A 253 12.72 10.36 2.40
CA ASN A 253 13.24 9.24 1.63
C ASN A 253 12.24 8.07 1.63
N HIS A 254 12.58 6.98 0.95
CA HIS A 254 11.71 5.80 0.79
C HIS A 254 11.26 5.14 2.11
N MET A 255 12.03 5.29 3.18
CA MET A 255 11.67 4.76 4.50
C MET A 255 10.94 5.80 5.35
N SER A 256 11.44 7.02 5.41
CA SER A 256 10.86 8.07 6.25
C SER A 256 9.46 8.51 5.81
N VAL A 257 9.06 8.27 4.55
CA VAL A 257 7.66 8.48 4.10
C VAL A 257 6.64 7.68 4.93
N VAL A 258 7.03 6.50 5.46
CA VAL A 258 6.14 5.68 6.31
C VAL A 258 5.97 6.30 7.69
N LEU A 259 7.03 6.90 8.25
CA LEU A 259 6.94 7.63 9.52
C LEU A 259 6.05 8.87 9.40
N ASP A 260 6.15 9.60 8.28
CA ASP A 260 5.28 10.73 7.98
C ASP A 260 3.82 10.29 7.74
N LEU A 261 3.63 9.17 7.02
CA LEU A 261 2.31 8.56 6.82
C LEU A 261 1.65 8.14 8.15
N ALA A 262 2.46 7.74 9.14
CA ALA A 262 1.99 7.39 10.48
C ALA A 262 1.77 8.58 11.42
N ASN A 263 2.07 9.80 10.98
CA ASN A 263 1.88 11.02 11.76
C ASN A 263 0.60 11.75 11.30
N PRO A 264 -0.45 11.87 12.12
CA PRO A 264 -1.68 12.58 11.75
C PRO A 264 -1.45 14.03 11.28
N PHE A 265 -0.38 14.66 11.74
CA PHE A 265 0.01 16.03 11.39
C PHE A 265 1.10 16.07 10.31
N GLY A 266 1.55 14.92 9.82
CA GLY A 266 2.47 14.77 8.71
C GLY A 266 1.79 15.14 7.38
N ARG A 267 2.59 15.28 6.32
CA ARG A 267 2.06 15.57 4.99
C ARG A 267 1.23 14.41 4.44
N LEU A 268 1.72 13.18 4.59
CA LEU A 268 1.05 11.97 4.11
C LEU A 268 -0.03 11.51 5.10
N GLY A 269 0.27 11.52 6.40
CA GLY A 269 -0.72 11.20 7.43
C GLY A 269 -1.90 12.18 7.44
N GLY A 270 -1.65 13.47 7.22
CA GLY A 270 -2.71 14.47 7.04
C GLY A 270 -3.62 14.17 5.85
N LEU A 271 -3.08 13.62 4.74
CA LEU A 271 -3.93 13.15 3.63
C LEU A 271 -4.84 11.99 4.05
N VAL A 272 -4.33 11.06 4.86
CA VAL A 272 -5.16 9.96 5.39
C VAL A 272 -6.27 10.51 6.28
N VAL A 273 -5.96 11.47 7.17
CA VAL A 273 -6.97 12.17 7.98
C VAL A 273 -8.05 12.84 7.09
N GLU A 274 -7.64 13.53 6.02
CA GLU A 274 -8.56 14.13 5.06
C GLU A 274 -9.43 13.10 4.34
N MET A 275 -8.85 11.98 3.89
CA MET A 275 -9.58 10.89 3.20
C MET A 275 -10.66 10.31 4.11
N ILE A 276 -10.34 10.08 5.39
CA ILE A 276 -11.28 9.57 6.40
C ILE A 276 -12.38 10.58 6.71
N SER A 277 -12.03 11.86 6.81
CA SER A 277 -12.98 12.93 7.18
C SER A 277 -13.97 13.30 6.08
N ARG A 278 -13.69 12.93 4.82
CA ARG A 278 -14.59 13.17 3.67
C ARG A 278 -15.63 12.07 3.48
N GLY A 279 -15.39 10.88 4.01
CA GLY A 279 -16.30 9.73 3.99
C GLY A 279 -17.32 9.82 5.11
#